data_0ef53b862a0bdc7a2a84fa5ba56cb8b0
#
_entry.id   0ef53b862a0bdc7a2a84fa5ba56cb8b0
#
_cell.length_a   1.000
_cell.length_b   1.000
_cell.length_c   1.000
_cell.angle_alpha   90.00
_cell.angle_beta   90.00
_cell.angle_gamma   90.00
#
_symmetry.space_group_name_H-M   'P 1'
#
loop_
_entity.id
_entity.type
_entity.pdbx_description
1 polymer ?
#
loop_
_entity_poly.entity_id
_entity_poly.type
_entity_poly.pdbx_seq_one_letter_code
_entity_poly.pdbx_strand_id
1 'polypeptide(L)'
;MKINDFREFTELEWNYSEADHRRMLEVLKKMGIDPGNFYQELEMSSPYVNTHRDISYYNSPVNLHSHGYIEVIYCRTSADVEYLIGSDRYRMQKGDIVFIPAGTSHRPILPEKMNVPYERDVLWISTAFFDQIQKMFPDDTRYHENFAMPIRTAGTRWEYLGDLFRAGVLEEEEKRPGWDAAVIGNTVTILAHLKRAYLERSVGAMRAEKPELLDRITAHIETHYAEHITIEDLAKQFYVSKSAISHLFKQKMGVSLYRYVTQRRLIEAKKLIREDRVMEDISRIVGFSDYSTFYRAFKQEYGISPRQFAQL
;
A
#
# COMPACT_ATOMS: atom_id res chain seq x y z
N MET A 1 -1.34 -21.90 4.25
CA MET A 1 -2.75 -21.67 3.88
C MET A 1 -2.73 -20.58 2.83
N LYS A 2 -3.22 -20.84 1.60
CA LYS A 2 -3.18 -19.87 0.50
C LYS A 2 -4.33 -18.88 0.70
N ILE A 3 -4.15 -17.64 0.29
CA ILE A 3 -5.12 -16.51 0.39
C ILE A 3 -6.48 -16.81 -0.23
N ASN A 4 -6.57 -17.72 -1.19
CA ASN A 4 -7.86 -18.14 -1.74
C ASN A 4 -8.85 -18.60 -0.65
N ASP A 5 -8.33 -19.16 0.47
CA ASP A 5 -9.16 -19.58 1.60
C ASP A 5 -9.71 -18.39 2.42
N PHE A 6 -9.10 -17.19 2.31
CA PHE A 6 -9.58 -15.98 2.99
C PHE A 6 -10.62 -15.22 2.17
N ARG A 7 -10.58 -15.28 0.83
CA ARG A 7 -11.65 -14.77 -0.03
C ARG A 7 -12.96 -15.55 0.19
N GLU A 8 -12.89 -16.85 0.41
CA GLU A 8 -14.06 -17.65 0.81
C GLU A 8 -14.62 -17.23 2.18
N PHE A 9 -13.79 -16.67 3.09
CA PHE A 9 -14.25 -16.12 4.36
C PHE A 9 -14.87 -14.71 4.22
N THR A 10 -14.52 -13.94 3.19
CA THR A 10 -15.10 -12.63 2.92
C THR A 10 -16.37 -12.69 2.07
N GLU A 11 -16.66 -13.81 1.40
CA GLU A 11 -17.89 -14.06 0.66
C GLU A 11 -19.08 -14.45 1.55
N LEU A 12 -18.83 -14.80 2.81
CA LEU A 12 -19.91 -14.86 3.80
C LEU A 12 -20.35 -13.41 4.06
N GLU A 13 -21.63 -13.10 3.81
CA GLU A 13 -22.31 -11.84 4.12
C GLU A 13 -22.19 -11.50 5.62
N TRP A 14 -21.03 -11.01 6.02
CA TRP A 14 -20.79 -10.59 7.38
C TRP A 14 -21.16 -9.11 7.48
N ASN A 15 -22.27 -8.81 8.10
CA ASN A 15 -22.50 -7.55 8.76
C ASN A 15 -21.47 -7.43 9.90
N TYR A 16 -20.25 -7.01 9.57
CA TYR A 16 -19.16 -6.92 10.51
C TYR A 16 -19.43 -5.86 11.57
N SER A 17 -19.91 -6.30 12.72
CA SER A 17 -19.87 -5.48 13.92
C SER A 17 -18.47 -5.57 14.57
N GLU A 18 -18.13 -4.59 15.41
CA GLU A 18 -16.88 -4.62 16.22
C GLU A 18 -16.78 -5.91 17.07
N ALA A 19 -17.93 -6.52 17.42
CA ALA A 19 -18.01 -7.77 18.13
C ALA A 19 -17.59 -8.97 17.26
N ASP A 20 -17.95 -8.98 15.98
CA ASP A 20 -17.62 -10.05 15.04
C ASP A 20 -16.12 -10.01 14.71
N HIS A 21 -15.55 -8.82 14.60
CA HIS A 21 -14.10 -8.68 14.44
C HIS A 21 -13.35 -9.25 15.64
N ARG A 22 -13.75 -8.92 16.87
CA ARG A 22 -13.15 -9.49 18.08
C ARG A 22 -13.24 -11.01 18.10
N ARG A 23 -14.37 -11.55 17.68
CA ARG A 23 -14.59 -13.02 17.59
C ARG A 23 -13.68 -13.67 16.56
N MET A 24 -13.50 -13.05 15.40
CA MET A 24 -12.57 -13.51 14.37
C MET A 24 -11.12 -13.48 14.86
N LEU A 25 -10.70 -12.40 15.54
CA LEU A 25 -9.37 -12.29 16.13
C LEU A 25 -9.12 -13.39 17.19
N GLU A 26 -10.14 -13.75 17.99
CA GLU A 26 -10.05 -14.86 18.93
C GLU A 26 -9.95 -16.22 18.26
N VAL A 27 -10.66 -16.44 17.17
CA VAL A 27 -10.58 -17.68 16.37
C VAL A 27 -9.19 -17.80 15.75
N LEU A 28 -8.66 -16.75 15.14
CA LEU A 28 -7.32 -16.73 14.56
C LEU A 28 -6.24 -17.02 15.63
N LYS A 29 -6.36 -16.41 16.82
CA LYS A 29 -5.48 -16.69 17.95
C LYS A 29 -5.56 -18.16 18.41
N LYS A 30 -6.75 -18.73 18.48
CA LYS A 30 -6.94 -20.15 18.83
C LYS A 30 -6.34 -21.09 17.78
N MET A 31 -6.28 -20.67 16.52
CA MET A 31 -5.61 -21.39 15.43
C MET A 31 -4.09 -21.16 15.41
N GLY A 32 -3.52 -20.42 16.39
CA GLY A 32 -2.10 -20.11 16.43
C GLY A 32 -1.67 -19.06 15.40
N ILE A 33 -2.63 -18.36 14.82
CA ILE A 33 -2.41 -17.30 13.84
C ILE A 33 -2.44 -15.95 14.57
N ASP A 34 -1.33 -15.23 14.60
CA ASP A 34 -1.29 -13.88 15.17
C ASP A 34 -1.88 -12.87 14.17
N PRO A 35 -3.07 -12.31 14.46
CA PRO A 35 -3.72 -11.36 13.53
C PRO A 35 -2.94 -10.05 13.35
N GLY A 36 -2.06 -9.71 14.30
CA GLY A 36 -1.17 -8.55 14.21
C GLY A 36 0.05 -8.75 13.32
N ASN A 37 0.33 -9.99 12.91
CA ASN A 37 1.48 -10.38 12.10
C ASN A 37 1.09 -10.98 10.75
N PHE A 38 -0.17 -10.82 10.34
CA PHE A 38 -0.61 -11.27 9.02
C PHE A 38 -0.11 -10.30 7.94
N TYR A 39 1.17 -10.38 7.61
CA TYR A 39 1.64 -9.90 6.32
C TYR A 39 1.39 -11.01 5.31
N GLN A 40 0.38 -10.80 4.53
CA GLN A 40 0.16 -11.54 3.34
C GLN A 40 0.79 -10.76 2.22
N GLU A 41 1.80 -11.32 1.56
CA GLU A 41 2.19 -10.80 0.27
C GLU A 41 0.99 -11.03 -0.63
N LEU A 42 0.29 -9.94 -0.95
CA LEU A 42 -0.80 -9.98 -1.90
C LEU A 42 -0.16 -10.23 -3.26
N GLU A 43 -0.19 -11.48 -3.69
CA GLU A 43 0.28 -11.87 -5.01
C GLU A 43 -0.82 -11.67 -6.03
N MET A 44 -0.47 -11.13 -7.18
CA MET A 44 -1.38 -11.08 -8.30
C MET A 44 -1.69 -12.50 -8.77
N SER A 45 -2.97 -12.80 -8.93
CA SER A 45 -3.43 -14.07 -9.52
C SER A 45 -3.38 -14.06 -11.05
N SER A 46 -3.38 -12.87 -11.65
CA SER A 46 -3.24 -12.64 -13.10
C SER A 46 -1.83 -12.15 -13.42
N PRO A 47 -1.22 -12.58 -14.52
CA PRO A 47 0.07 -12.03 -14.99
C PRO A 47 -0.06 -10.61 -15.56
N TYR A 48 -1.27 -10.09 -15.71
CA TYR A 48 -1.55 -8.80 -16.32
C TYR A 48 -2.14 -7.82 -15.31
N VAL A 49 -3.37 -8.07 -14.86
CA VAL A 49 -4.17 -7.16 -14.05
C VAL A 49 -5.02 -7.95 -13.07
N ASN A 50 -5.20 -7.44 -11.86
CA ASN A 50 -6.27 -7.82 -10.96
C ASN A 50 -7.02 -6.56 -10.50
N THR A 51 -8.31 -6.69 -10.28
CA THR A 51 -9.10 -5.61 -9.69
C THR A 51 -10.07 -6.15 -8.65
N HIS A 52 -10.31 -5.38 -7.61
CA HIS A 52 -11.21 -5.77 -6.53
C HIS A 52 -11.71 -4.54 -5.77
N ARG A 53 -12.73 -4.74 -4.96
CA ARG A 53 -13.20 -3.75 -4.01
C ARG A 53 -12.74 -4.09 -2.61
N ASP A 54 -12.22 -3.07 -1.93
CA ASP A 54 -11.90 -3.13 -0.52
C ASP A 54 -12.81 -2.24 0.30
N ILE A 55 -13.24 -2.73 1.46
CA ILE A 55 -14.05 -1.99 2.41
C ILE A 55 -13.43 -2.08 3.80
N SER A 56 -13.16 -0.94 4.41
CA SER A 56 -12.68 -0.85 5.80
C SER A 56 -13.78 -0.23 6.65
N TYR A 57 -14.31 -0.99 7.59
CA TYR A 57 -15.42 -0.56 8.47
C TYR A 57 -14.97 0.14 9.75
N TYR A 58 -13.71 -0.04 10.13
CA TYR A 58 -13.12 0.49 11.36
C TYR A 58 -11.62 0.68 11.17
N ASN A 59 -11.01 1.41 12.10
CA ASN A 59 -9.57 1.61 12.13
C ASN A 59 -8.84 0.30 12.44
N SER A 60 -8.64 -0.51 11.40
CA SER A 60 -7.71 -1.64 11.46
C SER A 60 -6.31 -1.13 11.10
N PRO A 61 -5.29 -1.37 11.93
CA PRO A 61 -3.94 -0.93 11.60
C PRO A 61 -3.43 -1.70 10.37
N VAL A 62 -3.36 -0.98 9.25
CA VAL A 62 -2.69 -1.49 8.04
C VAL A 62 -1.21 -1.19 8.19
N ASN A 63 -0.37 -2.22 8.14
CA ASN A 63 1.08 -2.04 8.22
C ASN A 63 1.61 -1.29 7.00
N LEU A 64 2.72 -0.57 7.18
CA LEU A 64 3.49 -0.06 6.07
C LEU A 64 3.92 -1.24 5.19
N HIS A 65 3.63 -1.18 3.89
CA HIS A 65 3.93 -2.26 2.95
C HIS A 65 4.37 -1.71 1.60
N SER A 66 4.91 -2.58 0.78
CA SER A 66 5.14 -2.39 -0.64
C SER A 66 5.00 -3.73 -1.36
N HIS A 67 4.77 -3.68 -2.63
CA HIS A 67 4.61 -4.86 -3.48
C HIS A 67 5.28 -4.65 -4.84
N GLY A 68 5.51 -5.73 -5.59
CA GLY A 68 6.23 -5.73 -6.86
C GLY A 68 5.35 -5.37 -8.08
N TYR A 69 4.12 -4.95 -7.89
CA TYR A 69 3.20 -4.50 -8.93
C TYR A 69 2.80 -3.05 -8.69
N ILE A 70 2.23 -2.43 -9.69
CA ILE A 70 1.66 -1.09 -9.62
C ILE A 70 0.27 -1.20 -9.03
N GLU A 71 -0.09 -0.30 -8.12
CA GLU A 71 -1.43 -0.20 -7.55
C GLU A 71 -2.07 1.13 -7.95
N VAL A 72 -3.31 1.07 -8.42
CA VAL A 72 -4.11 2.27 -8.68
C VAL A 72 -5.39 2.16 -7.86
N ILE A 73 -5.63 3.16 -7.01
CA ILE A 73 -6.75 3.16 -6.08
C ILE A 73 -7.72 4.28 -6.46
N TYR A 74 -8.99 3.94 -6.64
CA TYR A 74 -10.09 4.89 -6.75
C TYR A 74 -10.85 4.95 -5.42
N CYS A 75 -10.90 6.13 -4.80
CA CYS A 75 -11.58 6.37 -3.54
C CYS A 75 -13.09 6.56 -3.77
N ARG A 76 -13.92 5.66 -3.22
CA ARG A 76 -15.38 5.65 -3.42
C ARG A 76 -16.15 6.46 -2.38
N THR A 77 -15.57 6.62 -1.18
CA THR A 77 -16.21 7.29 -0.05
C THR A 77 -15.31 8.36 0.53
N SER A 78 -15.89 9.41 1.12
CA SER A 78 -15.17 10.41 1.89
C SER A 78 -15.17 10.01 3.36
N ALA A 79 -14.19 9.20 3.77
CA ALA A 79 -14.07 8.64 5.11
C ALA A 79 -12.95 9.29 5.95
N ASP A 80 -12.50 10.48 5.56
CA ASP A 80 -11.39 11.24 6.21
C ASP A 80 -10.10 10.41 6.33
N VAL A 81 -9.80 9.65 5.28
CA VAL A 81 -8.62 8.78 5.20
C VAL A 81 -7.44 9.56 4.66
N GLU A 82 -6.29 9.39 5.30
CA GLU A 82 -5.02 9.87 4.77
C GLU A 82 -4.23 8.67 4.19
N TYR A 83 -3.46 8.91 3.14
CA TYR A 83 -2.49 7.95 2.62
C TYR A 83 -1.09 8.47 2.83
N LEU A 84 -0.24 7.65 3.43
CA LEU A 84 1.20 7.81 3.39
C LEU A 84 1.72 7.04 2.17
N ILE A 85 2.42 7.73 1.27
CA ILE A 85 3.01 7.16 0.05
C ILE A 85 4.46 7.67 -0.03
N GLY A 86 5.41 6.75 0.12
CA GLY A 86 6.79 7.16 0.37
C GLY A 86 6.86 8.02 1.63
N SER A 87 7.32 9.27 1.46
CA SER A 87 7.40 10.27 2.53
C SER A 87 6.23 11.26 2.59
N ASP A 88 5.33 11.22 1.60
CA ASP A 88 4.29 12.20 1.45
C ASP A 88 2.95 11.70 1.98
N ARG A 89 2.17 12.62 2.57
CA ARG A 89 0.86 12.34 3.12
C ARG A 89 -0.22 13.10 2.36
N TYR A 90 -1.27 12.39 1.97
CA TYR A 90 -2.38 12.91 1.20
C TYR A 90 -3.70 12.59 1.86
N ARG A 91 -4.60 13.58 1.98
CA ARG A 91 -5.97 13.36 2.43
C ARG A 91 -6.85 13.00 1.26
N MET A 92 -7.38 11.78 1.29
CA MET A 92 -8.20 11.21 0.23
C MET A 92 -9.68 11.58 0.40
N GLN A 93 -10.34 11.85 -0.71
CA GLN A 93 -11.76 12.11 -0.79
C GLN A 93 -12.39 11.26 -1.89
N LYS A 94 -13.73 11.15 -1.86
CA LYS A 94 -14.46 10.48 -2.94
C LYS A 94 -14.09 11.06 -4.31
N GLY A 95 -13.79 10.17 -5.25
CA GLY A 95 -13.37 10.52 -6.60
C GLY A 95 -11.88 10.77 -6.76
N ASP A 96 -11.09 10.67 -5.69
CA ASP A 96 -9.64 10.74 -5.80
C ASP A 96 -9.08 9.42 -6.34
N ILE A 97 -8.11 9.52 -7.23
CA ILE A 97 -7.36 8.39 -7.77
C ILE A 97 -5.89 8.59 -7.42
N VAL A 98 -5.26 7.56 -6.88
CA VAL A 98 -3.83 7.54 -6.64
C VAL A 98 -3.18 6.39 -7.39
N PHE A 99 -2.03 6.68 -8.01
CA PHE A 99 -1.18 5.70 -8.67
C PHE A 99 0.04 5.48 -7.78
N ILE A 100 0.25 4.26 -7.34
CA ILE A 100 1.37 3.85 -6.48
C ILE A 100 2.31 2.98 -7.28
N PRO A 101 3.52 3.47 -7.61
CA PRO A 101 4.51 2.69 -8.34
C PRO A 101 4.94 1.43 -7.57
N ALA A 102 5.32 0.39 -8.31
CA ALA A 102 5.88 -0.82 -7.72
C ALA A 102 7.06 -0.51 -6.80
N GLY A 103 7.12 -1.17 -5.65
CA GLY A 103 8.18 -0.99 -4.65
C GLY A 103 8.06 0.25 -3.78
N THR A 104 7.07 1.13 -4.01
CA THR A 104 6.84 2.30 -3.17
C THR A 104 6.19 1.87 -1.85
N SER A 105 6.80 2.28 -0.73
CA SER A 105 6.21 2.06 0.59
C SER A 105 4.96 2.91 0.77
N HIS A 106 3.88 2.30 1.22
CA HIS A 106 2.62 3.02 1.41
C HIS A 106 1.71 2.35 2.42
N ARG A 107 0.74 3.11 2.92
CA ARG A 107 -0.34 2.63 3.78
C ARG A 107 -1.48 3.65 3.87
N PRO A 108 -2.74 3.21 4.05
CA PRO A 108 -3.80 4.09 4.53
C PRO A 108 -3.61 4.40 6.03
N ILE A 109 -3.95 5.61 6.42
CA ILE A 109 -4.07 6.05 7.82
C ILE A 109 -5.55 6.33 8.03
N LEU A 110 -6.21 5.41 8.72
CA LEU A 110 -7.64 5.50 8.98
C LEU A 110 -7.89 6.32 10.26
N PRO A 111 -8.96 7.13 10.33
CA PRO A 111 -9.30 7.88 11.53
C PRO A 111 -9.69 6.92 12.68
N GLU A 112 -9.48 7.35 13.94
CA GLU A 112 -9.85 6.54 15.12
C GLU A 112 -11.33 6.15 15.14
N LYS A 113 -12.17 7.06 14.65
CA LYS A 113 -13.61 6.83 14.50
C LYS A 113 -13.99 7.07 13.05
N MET A 114 -14.58 6.08 12.43
CA MET A 114 -15.10 6.16 11.07
C MET A 114 -16.60 6.37 11.13
N ASN A 115 -17.08 7.44 10.51
CA ASN A 115 -18.51 7.73 10.40
C ASN A 115 -19.17 6.98 9.23
N VAL A 116 -18.35 6.64 8.22
CA VAL A 116 -18.74 5.87 7.04
C VAL A 116 -17.61 4.88 6.72
N PRO A 117 -17.91 3.70 6.17
CA PRO A 117 -16.89 2.78 5.70
C PRO A 117 -15.98 3.44 4.66
N TYR A 118 -14.70 3.12 4.70
CA TYR A 118 -13.78 3.50 3.64
C TYR A 118 -13.83 2.45 2.53
N GLU A 119 -14.46 2.81 1.42
CA GLU A 119 -14.55 1.97 0.24
C GLU A 119 -13.61 2.45 -0.85
N ARG A 120 -12.94 1.52 -1.49
CA ARG A 120 -12.07 1.79 -2.64
C ARG A 120 -12.15 0.67 -3.66
N ASP A 121 -12.10 1.02 -4.93
CA ASP A 121 -11.84 0.07 -6.00
C ASP A 121 -10.33 0.09 -6.29
N VAL A 122 -9.72 -1.08 -6.32
CA VAL A 122 -8.28 -1.27 -6.42
C VAL A 122 -7.95 -1.99 -7.72
N LEU A 123 -6.91 -1.52 -8.38
CA LEU A 123 -6.41 -2.06 -9.63
C LEU A 123 -4.92 -2.36 -9.45
N TRP A 124 -4.53 -3.62 -9.55
CA TRP A 124 -3.15 -4.07 -9.56
C TRP A 124 -2.71 -4.38 -10.97
N ILE A 125 -1.54 -3.88 -11.35
CA ILE A 125 -0.99 -4.02 -12.70
C ILE A 125 0.42 -4.59 -12.58
N SER A 126 0.69 -5.73 -13.23
CA SER A 126 2.04 -6.26 -13.23
C SER A 126 2.99 -5.29 -13.95
N THR A 127 4.21 -5.16 -13.44
CA THR A 127 5.23 -4.29 -14.07
C THR A 127 5.55 -4.74 -15.48
N ALA A 128 5.60 -6.05 -15.73
CA ALA A 128 5.84 -6.60 -17.06
C ALA A 128 4.73 -6.20 -18.06
N PHE A 129 3.47 -6.24 -17.65
CA PHE A 129 2.36 -5.81 -18.50
C PHE A 129 2.36 -4.30 -18.70
N PHE A 130 2.63 -3.53 -17.66
CA PHE A 130 2.76 -2.08 -17.76
C PHE A 130 3.86 -1.68 -18.77
N ASP A 131 5.03 -2.34 -18.73
CA ASP A 131 6.10 -2.13 -19.69
C ASP A 131 5.69 -2.50 -21.13
N GLN A 132 4.86 -3.54 -21.29
CA GLN A 132 4.29 -3.89 -22.59
C GLN A 132 3.38 -2.78 -23.13
N ILE A 133 2.47 -2.27 -22.29
CA ILE A 133 1.61 -1.14 -22.65
C ILE A 133 2.45 0.07 -23.09
N GLN A 134 3.50 0.40 -22.34
CA GLN A 134 4.38 1.52 -22.67
C GLN A 134 5.11 1.33 -24.02
N LYS A 135 5.51 0.09 -24.34
CA LYS A 135 6.13 -0.23 -25.62
C LYS A 135 5.15 -0.21 -26.80
N MET A 136 3.90 -0.61 -26.55
CA MET A 136 2.84 -0.57 -27.57
C MET A 136 2.41 0.86 -27.91
N PHE A 137 2.51 1.78 -26.95
CA PHE A 137 2.12 3.18 -27.08
C PHE A 137 3.28 4.10 -26.70
N PRO A 138 4.35 4.19 -27.54
CA PRO A 138 5.59 4.85 -27.18
C PRO A 138 5.51 6.38 -27.13
N ASP A 139 4.39 7.00 -27.52
CA ASP A 139 4.21 8.42 -27.53
C ASP A 139 4.35 9.01 -26.12
N ASP A 140 5.54 9.52 -25.86
CA ASP A 140 5.93 10.47 -24.81
C ASP A 140 5.34 10.26 -23.41
N THR A 141 5.09 8.99 -23.13
CA THR A 141 4.25 8.55 -22.03
C THR A 141 5.02 7.94 -20.88
N ARG A 142 6.22 8.38 -20.63
CA ARG A 142 6.90 7.98 -19.38
C ARG A 142 6.05 8.46 -18.22
N TYR A 143 5.49 7.51 -17.49
CA TYR A 143 4.95 7.78 -16.16
C TYR A 143 6.16 8.18 -15.30
N HIS A 144 6.33 9.47 -15.07
CA HIS A 144 7.40 9.99 -14.24
C HIS A 144 7.17 9.61 -12.78
N GLU A 145 8.22 9.57 -12.00
CA GLU A 145 8.22 9.30 -10.55
C GLU A 145 7.24 10.20 -9.76
N ASN A 146 6.83 11.33 -10.32
CA ASN A 146 5.86 12.26 -9.74
C ASN A 146 4.39 11.83 -9.83
N PHE A 147 4.08 10.65 -10.37
CA PHE A 147 2.71 10.13 -10.47
C PHE A 147 2.13 9.60 -9.14
N ALA A 148 2.92 9.48 -8.10
CA ALA A 148 2.43 9.09 -6.78
C ALA A 148 1.47 10.12 -6.13
N MET A 149 1.24 11.26 -6.78
CA MET A 149 0.31 12.27 -6.27
C MET A 149 -1.13 11.89 -6.62
N PRO A 150 -2.06 11.92 -5.66
CA PRO A 150 -3.48 11.73 -5.95
C PRO A 150 -4.02 12.79 -6.91
N ILE A 151 -4.95 12.37 -7.76
CA ILE A 151 -5.70 13.25 -8.66
C ILE A 151 -7.14 13.27 -8.19
N ARG A 152 -7.70 14.47 -8.01
CA ARG A 152 -9.12 14.65 -7.75
C ARG A 152 -9.90 14.64 -9.05
N THR A 153 -10.76 13.63 -9.25
CA THR A 153 -11.59 13.55 -10.47
C THR A 153 -13.02 14.03 -10.25
N ALA A 154 -13.52 14.02 -9.02
CA ALA A 154 -14.87 14.47 -8.70
C ALA A 154 -15.11 15.93 -9.13
N GLY A 155 -16.23 16.17 -9.80
CA GLY A 155 -16.60 17.48 -10.35
C GLY A 155 -15.77 17.93 -11.56
N THR A 156 -14.94 17.05 -12.12
CA THR A 156 -14.15 17.31 -13.33
C THR A 156 -14.66 16.46 -14.51
N ARG A 157 -14.18 16.73 -15.71
CA ARG A 157 -14.46 15.90 -16.89
C ARG A 157 -13.93 14.46 -16.76
N TRP A 158 -13.11 14.16 -15.75
CA TRP A 158 -12.51 12.85 -15.48
C TRP A 158 -13.31 12.01 -14.46
N GLU A 159 -14.42 12.52 -13.96
CA GLU A 159 -15.24 11.83 -12.94
C GLU A 159 -15.70 10.44 -13.39
N TYR A 160 -15.96 10.27 -14.70
CA TYR A 160 -16.36 8.98 -15.30
C TYR A 160 -15.29 7.87 -15.14
N LEU A 161 -14.04 8.20 -14.80
CA LEU A 161 -13.03 7.17 -14.53
C LEU A 161 -13.46 6.22 -13.41
N GLY A 162 -14.21 6.71 -12.43
CA GLY A 162 -14.82 5.88 -11.39
C GLY A 162 -15.76 4.79 -11.93
N ASP A 163 -16.39 5.02 -13.07
CA ASP A 163 -17.27 4.02 -13.71
C ASP A 163 -16.43 2.90 -14.36
N LEU A 164 -15.26 3.23 -14.90
CA LEU A 164 -14.33 2.22 -15.46
C LEU A 164 -13.75 1.33 -14.35
N PHE A 165 -13.41 1.89 -13.18
CA PHE A 165 -12.99 1.09 -12.02
C PHE A 165 -14.10 0.14 -11.59
N ARG A 166 -15.32 0.66 -11.44
CA ARG A 166 -16.50 -0.13 -11.07
C ARG A 166 -16.78 -1.24 -12.06
N ALA A 167 -16.73 -0.94 -13.37
CA ALA A 167 -16.93 -1.93 -14.42
C ALA A 167 -15.89 -3.05 -14.35
N GLY A 168 -14.61 -2.71 -14.14
CA GLY A 168 -13.54 -3.70 -13.96
C GLY A 168 -13.78 -4.62 -12.76
N VAL A 169 -14.17 -4.06 -11.61
CA VAL A 169 -14.50 -4.85 -10.42
C VAL A 169 -15.65 -5.81 -10.69
N LEU A 170 -16.73 -5.36 -11.33
CA LEU A 170 -17.88 -6.21 -11.66
C LEU A 170 -17.48 -7.35 -12.61
N GLU A 171 -16.65 -7.09 -13.62
CA GLU A 171 -16.16 -8.13 -14.51
C GLU A 171 -15.33 -9.18 -13.77
N GLU A 172 -14.44 -8.77 -12.85
CA GLU A 172 -13.65 -9.69 -12.02
C GLU A 172 -14.51 -10.51 -11.04
N GLU A 173 -15.59 -9.93 -10.49
CA GLU A 173 -16.53 -10.60 -9.60
C GLU A 173 -17.40 -11.62 -10.33
N GLU A 174 -17.98 -11.26 -11.48
CA GLU A 174 -18.90 -12.10 -12.24
C GLU A 174 -18.21 -13.13 -13.14
N LYS A 175 -17.01 -12.86 -13.60
CA LYS A 175 -16.19 -13.72 -14.48
C LYS A 175 -16.94 -14.29 -15.67
N ARG A 176 -17.75 -13.44 -16.33
CA ARG A 176 -18.44 -13.80 -17.56
C ARG A 176 -17.44 -14.04 -18.71
N PRO A 177 -17.81 -14.78 -19.76
CA PRO A 177 -16.91 -15.00 -20.91
C PRO A 177 -16.35 -13.67 -21.44
N GLY A 178 -15.01 -13.54 -21.49
CA GLY A 178 -14.31 -12.32 -21.94
C GLY A 178 -14.08 -11.26 -20.84
N TRP A 179 -14.38 -11.57 -19.58
CA TRP A 179 -14.18 -10.66 -18.45
C TRP A 179 -12.74 -10.16 -18.33
N ASP A 180 -11.76 -11.03 -18.54
CA ASP A 180 -10.33 -10.73 -18.49
C ASP A 180 -9.93 -9.69 -19.55
N ALA A 181 -10.43 -9.84 -20.77
CA ALA A 181 -10.24 -8.86 -21.84
C ALA A 181 -10.90 -7.51 -21.51
N ALA A 182 -12.09 -7.52 -20.89
CA ALA A 182 -12.79 -6.32 -20.46
C ALA A 182 -11.99 -5.59 -19.35
N VAL A 183 -11.48 -6.31 -18.34
CA VAL A 183 -10.64 -5.74 -17.28
C VAL A 183 -9.36 -5.13 -17.85
N ILE A 184 -8.68 -5.83 -18.77
CA ILE A 184 -7.48 -5.33 -19.45
C ILE A 184 -7.80 -4.07 -20.25
N GLY A 185 -8.88 -4.06 -21.02
CA GLY A 185 -9.31 -2.91 -21.83
C GLY A 185 -9.62 -1.69 -20.97
N ASN A 186 -10.35 -1.87 -19.86
CA ASN A 186 -10.61 -0.82 -18.87
C ASN A 186 -9.32 -0.27 -18.27
N THR A 187 -8.36 -1.16 -17.94
CA THR A 187 -7.08 -0.78 -17.38
C THR A 187 -6.29 0.12 -18.34
N VAL A 188 -6.17 -0.28 -19.60
CA VAL A 188 -5.47 0.53 -20.63
C VAL A 188 -6.13 1.90 -20.79
N THR A 189 -7.46 1.94 -20.77
CA THR A 189 -8.23 3.18 -20.86
C THR A 189 -8.00 4.07 -19.64
N ILE A 190 -8.08 3.49 -18.43
CA ILE A 190 -7.80 4.20 -17.17
C ILE A 190 -6.40 4.83 -17.21
N LEU A 191 -5.38 4.05 -17.56
CA LEU A 191 -4.00 4.53 -17.62
C LEU A 191 -3.83 5.69 -18.60
N ALA A 192 -4.39 5.58 -19.82
CA ALA A 192 -4.33 6.63 -20.82
C ALA A 192 -5.00 7.93 -20.35
N HIS A 193 -6.14 7.83 -19.67
CA HIS A 193 -6.87 9.00 -19.18
C HIS A 193 -6.27 9.59 -17.91
N LEU A 194 -5.77 8.77 -17.00
CA LEU A 194 -5.00 9.26 -15.85
C LEU A 194 -3.82 10.09 -16.31
N LYS A 195 -3.09 9.63 -17.32
CA LYS A 195 -2.00 10.40 -17.87
C LYS A 195 -2.44 11.76 -18.42
N ARG A 196 -3.52 11.80 -19.21
CA ARG A 196 -4.06 13.07 -19.71
C ARG A 196 -4.46 13.99 -18.57
N ALA A 197 -5.13 13.46 -17.54
CA ALA A 197 -5.51 14.21 -16.36
C ALA A 197 -4.30 14.82 -15.64
N TYR A 198 -3.19 14.11 -15.56
CA TYR A 198 -1.93 14.63 -15.01
C TYR A 198 -1.32 15.73 -15.85
N LEU A 199 -1.27 15.55 -17.18
CA LEU A 199 -0.66 16.52 -18.09
C LEU A 199 -1.45 17.84 -18.14
N GLU A 200 -2.75 17.77 -18.06
CA GLU A 200 -3.61 18.96 -18.14
C GLU A 200 -3.52 19.86 -16.92
N ARG A 201 -2.96 19.40 -15.80
CA ARG A 201 -2.84 20.14 -14.52
C ARG A 201 -4.10 20.92 -14.08
N SER A 202 -5.14 20.86 -14.89
CA SER A 202 -6.46 21.48 -14.64
C SER A 202 -7.25 20.70 -13.58
N VAL A 203 -6.88 19.47 -13.36
CA VAL A 203 -7.33 18.69 -12.23
C VAL A 203 -6.50 19.17 -11.06
N GLY A 204 -7.13 19.68 -10.02
CA GLY A 204 -6.44 20.19 -8.85
C GLY A 204 -5.49 19.13 -8.31
N ALA A 205 -4.23 19.17 -8.76
CA ALA A 205 -3.20 18.32 -8.21
C ALA A 205 -3.27 18.50 -6.69
N MET A 206 -3.57 17.43 -6.00
CA MET A 206 -3.61 17.47 -4.54
C MET A 206 -2.20 17.84 -4.09
N ARG A 207 -2.09 18.97 -3.41
CA ARG A 207 -0.84 19.30 -2.74
C ARG A 207 -0.74 18.38 -1.53
N ALA A 208 0.45 17.81 -1.34
CA ALA A 208 0.76 17.19 -0.07
C ALA A 208 0.39 18.18 1.04
N GLU A 209 -0.22 17.68 2.11
CA GLU A 209 -0.45 18.47 3.31
C GLU A 209 0.87 19.12 3.75
N LYS A 210 0.80 20.30 4.38
CA LYS A 210 2.02 20.91 4.93
C LYS A 210 2.72 19.88 5.81
N PRO A 211 4.02 19.62 5.59
CA PRO A 211 4.71 18.55 6.30
C PRO A 211 4.62 18.78 7.81
N GLU A 212 3.86 17.93 8.47
CA GLU A 212 3.83 17.86 9.93
C GLU A 212 5.11 17.19 10.46
N LEU A 213 5.26 17.14 11.75
CA LEU A 213 6.40 16.48 12.39
C LEU A 213 6.53 15.01 11.95
N LEU A 214 5.41 14.31 11.82
CA LEU A 214 5.39 12.91 11.36
C LEU A 214 5.99 12.78 9.96
N ASP A 215 5.53 13.61 9.02
CA ASP A 215 5.96 13.56 7.62
C ASP A 215 7.48 13.85 7.49
N ARG A 216 7.97 14.79 8.27
CA ARG A 216 9.40 15.12 8.31
C ARG A 216 10.24 13.96 8.86
N ILE A 217 9.76 13.28 9.90
CA ILE A 217 10.45 12.12 10.49
C ILE A 217 10.40 10.93 9.53
N THR A 218 9.23 10.65 8.92
CA THR A 218 9.12 9.55 7.94
C THR A 218 9.96 9.81 6.71
N ALA A 219 10.00 11.03 6.17
CA ALA A 219 10.88 11.40 5.07
C ALA A 219 12.37 11.19 5.40
N HIS A 220 12.77 11.53 6.63
CA HIS A 220 14.13 11.25 7.09
C HIS A 220 14.40 9.74 7.14
N ILE A 221 13.47 8.95 7.67
CA ILE A 221 13.61 7.49 7.73
C ILE A 221 13.69 6.89 6.30
N GLU A 222 12.86 7.34 5.36
CA GLU A 222 12.87 6.86 3.98
C GLU A 222 14.25 7.01 3.29
N THR A 223 14.99 8.05 3.65
CA THR A 223 16.30 8.32 3.06
C THR A 223 17.48 7.74 3.87
N HIS A 224 17.28 7.47 5.17
CA HIS A 224 18.38 7.07 6.10
C HIS A 224 18.12 5.73 6.79
N TYR A 225 17.12 4.92 6.34
CA TYR A 225 16.72 3.66 7.00
C TYR A 225 17.88 2.70 7.23
N ALA A 226 18.89 2.71 6.37
CA ALA A 226 20.08 1.86 6.50
C ALA A 226 21.06 2.30 7.61
N GLU A 227 20.92 3.55 8.08
CA GLU A 227 21.77 4.10 9.13
C GLU A 227 21.28 3.73 10.54
N HIS A 228 22.07 4.01 11.55
CA HIS A 228 21.67 3.83 12.94
C HIS A 228 20.73 4.95 13.37
N ILE A 229 19.42 4.69 13.34
CA ILE A 229 18.38 5.64 13.75
C ILE A 229 17.97 5.37 15.19
N THR A 230 18.11 6.37 16.07
CA THR A 230 17.60 6.32 17.44
C THR A 230 16.56 7.40 17.68
N ILE A 231 15.67 7.16 18.63
CA ILE A 231 14.66 8.16 19.03
C ILE A 231 15.33 9.41 19.62
N GLU A 232 16.49 9.23 20.24
CA GLU A 232 17.33 10.29 20.80
C GLU A 232 17.82 11.25 19.74
N ASP A 233 18.34 10.70 18.63
CA ASP A 233 18.90 11.48 17.53
C ASP A 233 17.78 12.24 16.79
N LEU A 234 16.65 11.57 16.53
CA LEU A 234 15.49 12.22 15.94
C LEU A 234 14.91 13.31 16.85
N ALA A 235 14.86 13.09 18.17
CA ALA A 235 14.37 14.09 19.11
C ALA A 235 15.23 15.35 19.09
N LYS A 236 16.57 15.19 19.01
CA LYS A 236 17.50 16.31 18.86
C LYS A 236 17.35 17.00 17.51
N GLN A 237 17.32 16.22 16.43
CA GLN A 237 17.26 16.75 15.06
C GLN A 237 15.99 17.55 14.78
N PHE A 238 14.83 17.08 15.30
CA PHE A 238 13.54 17.71 15.06
C PHE A 238 13.10 18.66 16.18
N TYR A 239 13.94 18.86 17.22
CA TYR A 239 13.69 19.76 18.35
C TYR A 239 12.42 19.42 19.14
N VAL A 240 12.19 18.14 19.42
CA VAL A 240 11.05 17.61 20.16
C VAL A 240 11.49 16.62 21.23
N SER A 241 10.59 16.29 22.16
CA SER A 241 10.88 15.25 23.16
C SER A 241 10.76 13.83 22.57
N LYS A 242 11.49 12.87 23.12
CA LYS A 242 11.37 11.44 22.80
C LYS A 242 9.92 10.95 23.01
N SER A 243 9.29 11.41 24.06
CA SER A 243 7.89 11.09 24.37
C SER A 243 6.94 11.58 23.27
N ALA A 244 7.17 12.78 22.72
CA ALA A 244 6.37 13.31 21.63
C ALA A 244 6.48 12.42 20.36
N ILE A 245 7.69 11.97 19.99
CA ILE A 245 7.88 11.05 18.85
C ILE A 245 7.21 9.71 19.11
N SER A 246 7.42 9.12 20.31
CA SER A 246 6.83 7.84 20.66
C SER A 246 5.30 7.87 20.61
N HIS A 247 4.70 8.93 21.17
CA HIS A 247 3.25 9.14 21.15
C HIS A 247 2.72 9.32 19.72
N LEU A 248 3.40 10.16 18.94
CA LEU A 248 3.05 10.45 17.55
C LEU A 248 3.02 9.17 16.68
N PHE A 249 4.07 8.34 16.76
CA PHE A 249 4.11 7.08 16.02
C PHE A 249 3.04 6.10 16.50
N LYS A 250 2.85 5.98 17.82
CA LYS A 250 1.83 5.09 18.37
C LYS A 250 0.42 5.51 17.96
N GLN A 251 0.12 6.81 18.05
CA GLN A 251 -1.20 7.35 17.76
C GLN A 251 -1.51 7.36 16.24
N LYS A 252 -0.59 7.88 15.44
CA LYS A 252 -0.82 8.06 13.99
C LYS A 252 -0.46 6.82 13.17
N MET A 253 0.58 6.08 13.57
CA MET A 253 1.07 4.92 12.81
C MET A 253 0.67 3.58 13.43
N GLY A 254 0.10 3.55 14.62
CA GLY A 254 -0.26 2.32 15.33
C GLY A 254 0.94 1.45 15.74
N VAL A 255 2.16 1.84 15.40
CA VAL A 255 3.40 1.10 15.67
C VAL A 255 4.43 1.99 16.36
N SER A 256 5.46 1.39 16.97
CA SER A 256 6.60 2.16 17.49
C SER A 256 7.51 2.64 16.36
N LEU A 257 8.28 3.71 16.62
CA LEU A 257 9.32 4.19 15.71
C LEU A 257 10.26 3.07 15.27
N TYR A 258 10.75 2.27 16.21
CA TYR A 258 11.65 1.16 15.92
C TYR A 258 11.02 0.13 14.96
N ARG A 259 9.75 -0.22 15.19
CA ARG A 259 9.03 -1.14 14.29
C ARG A 259 8.86 -0.54 12.89
N TYR A 260 8.57 0.76 12.78
CA TYR A 260 8.47 1.45 11.51
C TYR A 260 9.79 1.40 10.72
N VAL A 261 10.92 1.73 11.38
CA VAL A 261 12.26 1.63 10.76
C VAL A 261 12.55 0.19 10.32
N THR A 262 12.21 -0.79 11.17
CA THR A 262 12.40 -2.21 10.85
C THR A 262 11.57 -2.60 9.62
N GLN A 263 10.30 -2.22 9.55
CA GLN A 263 9.44 -2.50 8.39
C GLN A 263 10.01 -1.89 7.11
N ARG A 264 10.49 -0.64 7.17
CA ARG A 264 11.10 0.03 6.01
C ARG A 264 12.36 -0.72 5.52
N ARG A 265 13.22 -1.17 6.43
CA ARG A 265 14.39 -2.01 6.11
C ARG A 265 13.99 -3.32 5.44
N LEU A 266 12.96 -3.98 5.96
CA LEU A 266 12.49 -5.27 5.44
C LEU A 266 11.83 -5.13 4.06
N ILE A 267 11.17 -4.01 3.78
CA ILE A 267 10.65 -3.68 2.45
C ILE A 267 11.80 -3.62 1.43
N GLU A 268 12.89 -2.92 1.75
CA GLU A 268 14.05 -2.85 0.86
C GLU A 268 14.77 -4.20 0.74
N ALA A 269 14.82 -4.95 1.83
CA ALA A 269 15.40 -6.30 1.81
C ALA A 269 14.67 -7.23 0.84
N LYS A 270 13.33 -7.19 0.77
CA LYS A 270 12.54 -7.97 -0.21
C LYS A 270 12.95 -7.67 -1.65
N LYS A 271 13.16 -6.40 -1.97
CA LYS A 271 13.62 -5.98 -3.31
C LYS A 271 15.00 -6.57 -3.62
N LEU A 272 15.95 -6.42 -2.71
CA LEU A 272 17.31 -6.95 -2.88
C LEU A 272 17.36 -8.48 -2.94
N ILE A 273 16.46 -9.19 -2.24
CA ILE A 273 16.33 -10.64 -2.34
C ILE A 273 15.87 -11.06 -3.75
N ARG A 274 14.93 -10.34 -4.35
CA ARG A 274 14.47 -10.61 -5.72
C ARG A 274 15.53 -10.30 -6.78
N GLU A 275 16.54 -9.49 -6.43
CA GLU A 275 17.72 -9.20 -7.25
C GLU A 275 18.84 -10.24 -7.06
N ASP A 276 18.58 -11.39 -6.42
CA ASP A 276 19.52 -12.48 -6.15
C ASP A 276 20.79 -12.04 -5.39
N ARG A 277 20.70 -11.02 -4.54
CA ARG A 277 21.81 -10.58 -3.69
C ARG A 277 22.09 -11.58 -2.57
N VAL A 278 23.35 -11.63 -2.13
CA VAL A 278 23.77 -12.47 -1.00
C VAL A 278 23.08 -12.03 0.28
N MET A 279 22.47 -12.95 1.02
CA MET A 279 21.63 -12.67 2.20
C MET A 279 22.36 -11.91 3.31
N GLU A 280 23.62 -12.24 3.55
CA GLU A 280 24.49 -11.58 4.54
C GLU A 280 24.76 -10.12 4.14
N ASP A 281 24.95 -9.86 2.86
CA ASP A 281 25.14 -8.51 2.34
C ASP A 281 23.84 -7.71 2.43
N ILE A 282 22.69 -8.32 2.10
CA ILE A 282 21.38 -7.68 2.24
C ILE A 282 21.20 -7.16 3.66
N SER A 283 21.48 -7.98 4.69
CA SER A 283 21.29 -7.58 6.08
C SER A 283 22.08 -6.32 6.44
N ARG A 284 23.31 -6.18 5.94
CA ARG A 284 24.15 -4.98 6.14
C ARG A 284 23.65 -3.78 5.33
N ILE A 285 23.33 -3.99 4.06
CA ILE A 285 22.86 -2.93 3.14
C ILE A 285 21.63 -2.24 3.70
N VAL A 286 20.69 -3.03 4.26
CA VAL A 286 19.45 -2.48 4.82
C VAL A 286 19.57 -2.02 6.27
N GLY A 287 20.76 -2.09 6.87
CA GLY A 287 21.05 -1.49 8.17
C GLY A 287 20.79 -2.35 9.41
N PHE A 288 20.73 -3.68 9.28
CA PHE A 288 20.73 -4.56 10.46
C PHE A 288 22.16 -4.79 10.97
N SER A 289 22.29 -4.91 12.30
CA SER A 289 23.59 -5.14 12.95
C SER A 289 24.21 -6.48 12.55
N ASP A 290 23.38 -7.49 12.32
CA ASP A 290 23.80 -8.85 11.98
C ASP A 290 22.67 -9.61 11.25
N TYR A 291 23.06 -10.70 10.58
CA TYR A 291 22.13 -11.55 9.85
C TYR A 291 21.07 -12.21 10.75
N SER A 292 21.41 -12.56 11.98
CA SER A 292 20.48 -13.22 12.90
C SER A 292 19.33 -12.29 13.30
N THR A 293 19.64 -11.01 13.52
CA THR A 293 18.64 -9.98 13.81
C THR A 293 17.75 -9.72 12.61
N PHE A 294 18.35 -9.61 11.41
CA PHE A 294 17.59 -9.51 10.15
C PHE A 294 16.67 -10.73 9.95
N TYR A 295 17.21 -11.95 10.07
CA TYR A 295 16.44 -13.18 9.87
C TYR A 295 15.21 -13.24 10.80
N ARG A 296 15.42 -12.95 12.10
CA ARG A 296 14.31 -12.95 13.07
C ARG A 296 13.26 -11.90 12.75
N ALA A 297 13.68 -10.68 12.42
CA ALA A 297 12.78 -9.59 12.04
C ALA A 297 11.99 -9.94 10.77
N PHE A 298 12.65 -10.48 9.75
CA PHE A 298 12.03 -10.88 8.49
C PHE A 298 10.99 -11.99 8.71
N LYS A 299 11.38 -13.06 9.44
CA LYS A 299 10.46 -14.17 9.74
C LYS A 299 9.29 -13.73 10.62
N GLN A 300 9.51 -12.82 11.57
CA GLN A 300 8.45 -12.28 12.41
C GLN A 300 7.46 -11.43 11.59
N GLU A 301 7.94 -10.61 10.65
CA GLU A 301 7.09 -9.73 9.84
C GLU A 301 6.34 -10.50 8.74
N TYR A 302 7.01 -11.44 8.07
CA TYR A 302 6.47 -12.12 6.88
C TYR A 302 6.07 -13.58 7.08
N GLY A 303 6.27 -14.15 8.27
CA GLY A 303 5.95 -15.55 8.57
C GLY A 303 6.89 -16.58 7.95
N ILE A 304 7.69 -16.21 6.94
CA ILE A 304 8.63 -17.07 6.23
C ILE A 304 10.06 -16.53 6.33
N SER A 305 11.05 -17.39 6.11
CA SER A 305 12.45 -16.95 6.12
C SER A 305 12.83 -16.22 4.82
N PRO A 306 13.90 -15.37 4.85
CA PRO A 306 14.40 -14.72 3.63
C PRO A 306 14.72 -15.70 2.50
N ARG A 307 15.27 -16.88 2.83
CA ARG A 307 15.57 -17.93 1.83
C ARG A 307 14.30 -18.55 1.23
N GLN A 308 13.26 -18.76 2.04
CA GLN A 308 11.97 -19.25 1.54
C GLN A 308 11.32 -18.18 0.63
N PHE A 309 11.45 -16.90 1.01
CA PHE A 309 10.96 -15.80 0.18
C PHE A 309 11.66 -15.72 -1.18
N ALA A 310 12.98 -15.97 -1.24
CA ALA A 310 13.74 -16.00 -2.50
C ALA A 310 13.31 -17.12 -3.47
N GLN A 311 12.56 -18.11 -2.99
CA GLN A 311 12.09 -19.26 -3.79
C GLN A 311 10.67 -19.09 -4.31
N LEU A 312 9.99 -17.98 -3.93
CA LEU A 312 8.66 -17.61 -4.42
C LEU A 312 8.77 -16.86 -5.76
#